data_51f88c9984acb0d3faf7b48de52edaee
#
_entry.id   51f88c9984acb0d3faf7b48de52edaee
#
_cell.length_a   1.000
_cell.length_b   1.000
_cell.length_c   1.000
_cell.angle_alpha   90.00
_cell.angle_beta   90.00
_cell.angle_gamma   90.00
#
_symmetry.space_group_name_H-M   'P 1'
#
loop_
_entity.id
_entity.type
_entity.pdbx_description
1 polymer ?
#
loop_
_entity_poly.entity_id
_entity_poly.type
_entity_poly.pdbx_seq_one_letter_code
_entity_poly.pdbx_strand_id
1 'polypeptide(L)'
;SFIEHIEPYYFNILGYAGSDETVQSLLINFTKRCRENTGSKFQLVIYGKTKVNYPGVISIKNNVTDTGAEKGSLVYWLTGKEAACAINASCTNAIYDGEYTVNTNFKQYELEQAVSDGMFMFHNVSDSVSGNVLGDTRVLTDINTFTEVTKAMNKDFTLNQVIRVLDNAAIDIARLFNRIYLGKVQNDADGRISLWKDGIALFEEYQRVRAIQNFVDDDLPVPTQGEEKTAVLWTFEIQPTACMEKLYCTVVVA
;
A
#
# COMPACT_ATOMS: atom_id res chain seq x y z
N SER A 1 8.04 -1.14 25.82
CA SER A 1 8.77 -1.40 24.55
C SER A 1 8.43 -0.32 23.52
N PHE A 2 9.19 -0.24 22.42
CA PHE A 2 8.89 0.71 21.32
C PHE A 2 7.47 0.51 20.78
N ILE A 3 7.06 -0.74 20.60
CA ILE A 3 5.72 -1.09 20.09
C ILE A 3 4.61 -0.54 20.98
N GLU A 4 4.70 -0.68 22.29
CA GLU A 4 3.70 -0.13 23.23
C GLU A 4 3.56 1.38 23.13
N HIS A 5 4.66 2.08 22.78
CA HIS A 5 4.62 3.53 22.60
C HIS A 5 3.97 3.96 21.29
N ILE A 6 4.13 3.21 20.19
CA ILE A 6 3.57 3.59 18.89
C ILE A 6 2.14 3.08 18.65
N GLU A 7 1.73 1.99 19.34
CA GLU A 7 0.42 1.37 19.15
C GLU A 7 -0.79 2.32 19.32
N PRO A 8 -0.78 3.31 20.24
CA PRO A 8 -1.87 4.26 20.37
C PRO A 8 -1.95 5.32 19.26
N TYR A 9 -0.91 5.46 18.43
CA TYR A 9 -0.84 6.51 17.41
C TYR A 9 -1.30 5.99 16.06
N TYR A 10 -1.95 6.88 15.30
CA TYR A 10 -2.28 6.61 13.91
C TYR A 10 -1.11 7.00 13.00
N PHE A 11 -0.72 6.10 12.14
CA PHE A 11 0.23 6.32 11.04
C PHE A 11 -0.15 5.42 9.86
N ASN A 12 0.14 5.83 8.65
CA ASN A 12 -0.14 5.05 7.44
C ASN A 12 1.06 4.19 6.99
N ILE A 13 2.29 4.59 7.33
CA ILE A 13 3.52 3.85 7.03
C ILE A 13 4.42 3.83 8.26
N LEU A 14 5.04 2.67 8.53
CA LEU A 14 6.06 2.48 9.55
C LEU A 14 7.36 2.04 8.85
N GLY A 15 8.50 2.64 9.17
CA GLY A 15 9.80 2.26 8.60
C GLY A 15 10.78 1.76 9.63
N TYR A 16 11.54 0.70 9.29
CA TYR A 16 12.66 0.21 10.09
C TYR A 16 13.87 -0.08 9.19
N ALA A 17 14.91 0.75 9.29
CA ALA A 17 16.11 0.68 8.45
C ALA A 17 17.12 -0.37 8.90
N GLY A 18 17.02 -0.86 10.14
CA GLY A 18 17.96 -1.84 10.69
C GLY A 18 17.86 -3.23 10.04
N SER A 19 18.93 -4.00 10.14
CA SER A 19 19.06 -5.35 9.59
C SER A 19 18.88 -6.47 10.62
N ASP A 20 18.51 -6.14 11.87
CA ASP A 20 18.24 -7.15 12.90
C ASP A 20 16.99 -7.97 12.56
N GLU A 21 17.16 -9.25 12.27
CA GLU A 21 16.08 -10.14 11.85
C GLU A 21 15.04 -10.38 12.94
N THR A 22 15.43 -10.31 14.21
CA THR A 22 14.50 -10.47 15.35
C THR A 22 13.57 -9.27 15.42
N VAL A 23 14.14 -8.07 15.33
CA VAL A 23 13.34 -6.82 15.30
C VAL A 23 12.44 -6.77 14.09
N GLN A 24 12.94 -7.12 12.90
CA GLN A 24 12.11 -7.18 11.68
C GLN A 24 10.94 -8.16 11.85
N SER A 25 11.19 -9.36 12.36
CA SER A 25 10.15 -10.37 12.58
C SER A 25 9.10 -9.91 13.60
N LEU A 26 9.52 -9.22 14.66
CA LEU A 26 8.64 -8.65 15.66
C LEU A 26 7.75 -7.53 15.06
N LEU A 27 8.32 -6.65 14.24
CA LEU A 27 7.57 -5.58 13.56
C LEU A 27 6.60 -6.14 12.50
N ILE A 28 6.99 -7.20 11.77
CA ILE A 28 6.09 -7.90 10.83
C ILE A 28 4.88 -8.48 11.59
N ASN A 29 5.11 -9.17 12.71
CA ASN A 29 4.05 -9.74 13.52
C ASN A 29 3.15 -8.66 14.13
N PHE A 30 3.73 -7.56 14.59
CA PHE A 30 2.99 -6.38 15.05
C PHE A 30 2.09 -5.82 13.94
N THR A 31 2.62 -5.63 12.73
CA THR A 31 1.86 -5.16 11.57
C THR A 31 0.69 -6.09 11.25
N LYS A 32 0.93 -7.41 11.19
CA LYS A 32 -0.14 -8.40 10.97
C LYS A 32 -1.21 -8.32 12.04
N ARG A 33 -0.84 -8.33 13.31
CA ARG A 33 -1.77 -8.22 14.44
C ARG A 33 -2.62 -6.95 14.38
N CYS A 34 -2.00 -5.80 14.11
CA CYS A 34 -2.72 -4.54 14.01
C CYS A 34 -3.72 -4.55 12.83
N ARG A 35 -3.30 -5.01 11.67
CA ARG A 35 -4.13 -5.01 10.47
C ARG A 35 -5.28 -6.01 10.54
N GLU A 36 -5.07 -7.18 11.16
CA GLU A 36 -6.03 -8.29 11.18
C GLU A 36 -6.93 -8.25 12.42
N ASN A 37 -6.39 -7.93 13.59
CA ASN A 37 -7.12 -8.05 14.85
C ASN A 37 -7.67 -6.71 15.37
N THR A 38 -6.98 -5.59 15.17
CA THR A 38 -7.43 -4.28 15.69
C THR A 38 -7.99 -3.35 14.61
N GLY A 39 -7.88 -3.74 13.33
CA GLY A 39 -8.36 -2.93 12.21
C GLY A 39 -7.48 -1.72 11.87
N SER A 40 -6.34 -1.54 12.57
CA SER A 40 -5.39 -0.46 12.26
C SER A 40 -4.64 -0.77 10.98
N LYS A 41 -4.89 -0.02 9.91
CA LYS A 41 -4.32 -0.25 8.59
C LYS A 41 -3.11 0.65 8.36
N PHE A 42 -1.96 0.04 8.17
CA PHE A 42 -0.69 0.68 7.77
C PHE A 42 0.21 -0.34 7.07
N GLN A 43 1.22 0.11 6.33
CA GLN A 43 2.24 -0.77 5.78
C GLN A 43 3.58 -0.56 6.51
N LEU A 44 4.37 -1.64 6.59
CA LEU A 44 5.71 -1.64 7.16
C LEU A 44 6.74 -1.66 6.04
N VAL A 45 7.71 -0.75 6.06
CA VAL A 45 8.88 -0.71 5.16
C VAL A 45 10.10 -1.21 5.91
N ILE A 46 10.76 -2.26 5.38
CA ILE A 46 11.97 -2.87 5.94
C ILE A 46 13.03 -3.10 4.86
N TYR A 47 14.23 -3.49 5.29
CA TYR A 47 15.35 -3.75 4.40
C TYR A 47 15.72 -5.25 4.38
N GLY A 48 15.87 -5.81 3.17
CA GLY A 48 16.56 -7.09 2.93
C GLY A 48 15.82 -8.37 3.36
N LYS A 49 14.61 -8.26 3.93
CA LYS A 49 13.86 -9.46 4.38
C LYS A 49 13.12 -10.10 3.22
N THR A 50 13.42 -11.35 2.94
CA THR A 50 12.78 -12.17 1.89
C THR A 50 11.70 -13.08 2.47
N LYS A 51 10.81 -13.61 1.62
CA LYS A 51 9.79 -14.62 1.96
C LYS A 51 8.81 -14.20 3.07
N VAL A 52 8.48 -12.92 3.13
CA VAL A 52 7.49 -12.41 4.11
C VAL A 52 6.08 -12.77 3.68
N ASN A 53 5.79 -12.69 2.38
CA ASN A 53 4.50 -13.01 1.75
C ASN A 53 3.30 -12.35 2.47
N TYR A 54 3.33 -11.02 2.57
CA TYR A 54 2.27 -10.25 3.22
C TYR A 54 2.10 -8.87 2.57
N PRO A 55 0.87 -8.46 2.17
CA PRO A 55 0.65 -7.20 1.44
C PRO A 55 0.86 -5.94 2.31
N GLY A 56 0.85 -6.08 3.63
CA GLY A 56 1.15 -5.01 4.57
C GLY A 56 2.65 -4.77 4.81
N VAL A 57 3.56 -5.43 4.07
CA VAL A 57 5.01 -5.28 4.24
C VAL A 57 5.69 -5.01 2.90
N ILE A 58 6.53 -4.00 2.86
CA ILE A 58 7.39 -3.63 1.73
C ILE A 58 8.84 -3.91 2.14
N SER A 59 9.57 -4.70 1.38
CA SER A 59 10.97 -5.04 1.67
C SER A 59 11.88 -4.58 0.55
N ILE A 60 12.81 -3.65 0.85
CA ILE A 60 13.75 -3.09 -0.12
C ILE A 60 14.94 -4.04 -0.31
N LYS A 61 15.30 -4.35 -1.55
CA LYS A 61 16.47 -5.18 -1.89
C LYS A 61 17.77 -4.38 -1.92
N ASN A 62 17.73 -3.16 -2.49
CA ASN A 62 18.92 -2.33 -2.67
C ASN A 62 19.49 -1.88 -1.33
N ASN A 63 20.82 -1.82 -1.26
CA ASN A 63 21.54 -1.19 -0.15
C ASN A 63 22.12 0.15 -0.58
N VAL A 64 22.52 0.97 0.39
CA VAL A 64 23.33 2.15 0.16
C VAL A 64 24.82 1.81 0.16
N THR A 65 25.62 2.59 -0.57
CA THR A 65 27.08 2.36 -0.71
C THR A 65 27.92 3.36 0.07
N ASP A 66 27.29 4.34 0.71
CA ASP A 66 27.96 5.39 1.47
C ASP A 66 28.66 4.84 2.70
N THR A 67 29.93 5.26 2.91
CA THR A 67 30.74 4.82 4.05
C THR A 67 30.13 5.32 5.36
N GLY A 68 29.87 4.40 6.28
CA GLY A 68 29.31 4.71 7.60
C GLY A 68 27.78 4.78 7.65
N ALA A 69 27.08 4.70 6.51
CA ALA A 69 25.63 4.60 6.49
C ALA A 69 25.15 3.16 6.75
N GLU A 70 23.99 3.01 7.38
CA GLU A 70 23.33 1.72 7.50
C GLU A 70 22.85 1.26 6.11
N LYS A 71 23.05 -0.02 5.77
CA LYS A 71 22.68 -0.57 4.45
C LYS A 71 21.21 -0.36 4.10
N GLY A 72 20.33 -0.34 5.09
CA GLY A 72 18.89 -0.16 4.94
C GLY A 72 18.42 1.30 4.95
N SER A 73 19.30 2.31 4.88
CA SER A 73 18.92 3.73 4.98
C SER A 73 17.91 4.20 3.92
N LEU A 74 17.75 3.47 2.80
CA LEU A 74 16.71 3.72 1.80
C LEU A 74 15.28 3.61 2.37
N VAL A 75 15.11 2.89 3.48
CA VAL A 75 13.83 2.78 4.17
C VAL A 75 13.30 4.14 4.59
N TYR A 76 14.15 5.08 5.00
CA TYR A 76 13.72 6.43 5.39
C TYR A 76 13.04 7.15 4.23
N TRP A 77 13.69 7.14 3.06
CA TRP A 77 13.14 7.78 1.87
C TRP A 77 11.83 7.12 1.43
N LEU A 78 11.82 5.78 1.32
CA LEU A 78 10.64 5.06 0.86
C LEU A 78 9.46 5.21 1.83
N THR A 79 9.71 5.19 3.15
CA THR A 79 8.67 5.44 4.16
C THR A 79 8.01 6.80 3.95
N GLY A 80 8.80 7.85 3.74
CA GLY A 80 8.28 9.18 3.44
C GLY A 80 7.55 9.27 2.11
N LYS A 81 8.08 8.62 1.07
CA LYS A 81 7.50 8.61 -0.28
C LYS A 81 6.15 7.89 -0.32
N GLU A 82 6.05 6.71 0.29
CA GLU A 82 4.81 5.94 0.40
C GLU A 82 3.77 6.68 1.27
N ALA A 83 4.21 7.27 2.38
CA ALA A 83 3.32 8.05 3.24
C ALA A 83 2.72 9.28 2.54
N ALA A 84 3.46 9.90 1.63
CA ALA A 84 3.03 11.06 0.86
C ALA A 84 2.34 10.70 -0.46
N CYS A 85 2.34 9.42 -0.86
CA CYS A 85 1.77 9.00 -2.13
C CYS A 85 0.24 9.10 -2.10
N ALA A 86 -0.33 9.78 -3.10
CA ALA A 86 -1.77 9.93 -3.21
C ALA A 86 -2.48 8.58 -3.45
N ILE A 87 -3.75 8.50 -3.05
CA ILE A 87 -4.54 7.27 -3.16
C ILE A 87 -4.68 6.75 -4.61
N ASN A 88 -4.62 7.65 -5.58
CA ASN A 88 -4.71 7.36 -7.01
C ASN A 88 -3.37 7.37 -7.74
N ALA A 89 -2.26 7.30 -7.01
CA ALA A 89 -0.90 7.32 -7.55
C ALA A 89 -0.10 6.07 -7.14
N SER A 90 0.97 5.82 -7.88
CA SER A 90 1.97 4.78 -7.59
C SER A 90 3.34 5.41 -7.41
N CYS A 91 4.19 4.81 -6.60
CA CYS A 91 5.60 5.17 -6.50
C CYS A 91 6.44 4.60 -7.64
N THR A 92 5.89 3.77 -8.54
CA THR A 92 6.57 3.26 -9.73
C THR A 92 7.17 4.39 -10.56
N ASN A 93 8.41 4.21 -10.99
CA ASN A 93 9.19 5.20 -11.75
C ASN A 93 9.50 6.53 -11.01
N ALA A 94 9.20 6.63 -9.70
CA ALA A 94 9.58 7.79 -8.92
C ALA A 94 11.10 7.94 -8.87
N ILE A 95 11.60 9.16 -9.11
CA ILE A 95 13.02 9.49 -9.00
C ILE A 95 13.42 9.49 -7.53
N TYR A 96 14.52 8.84 -7.21
CA TYR A 96 15.12 8.91 -5.90
C TYR A 96 15.88 10.24 -5.77
N ASP A 97 15.43 11.07 -4.86
CA ASP A 97 16.01 12.38 -4.54
C ASP A 97 16.57 12.45 -3.10
N GLY A 98 16.84 11.28 -2.51
CA GLY A 98 17.42 11.17 -1.18
C GLY A 98 18.93 11.42 -1.16
N GLU A 99 19.49 11.45 0.05
CA GLU A 99 20.89 11.82 0.30
C GLU A 99 21.91 10.68 0.08
N TYR A 100 21.45 9.42 0.06
CA TYR A 100 22.34 8.26 -0.01
C TYR A 100 22.55 7.80 -1.45
N THR A 101 23.73 7.22 -1.71
CA THR A 101 24.05 6.57 -2.99
C THR A 101 23.47 5.16 -3.02
N VAL A 102 22.53 4.92 -3.93
CA VAL A 102 21.86 3.62 -4.08
C VAL A 102 22.71 2.66 -4.90
N ASN A 103 22.93 1.46 -4.40
CA ASN A 103 23.49 0.37 -5.22
C ASN A 103 22.45 -0.08 -6.26
N THR A 104 22.65 0.26 -7.50
CA THR A 104 21.81 -0.13 -8.66
C THR A 104 22.49 -1.12 -9.60
N ASN A 105 23.64 -1.69 -9.19
CA ASN A 105 24.42 -2.62 -10.01
C ASN A 105 23.80 -4.02 -9.99
N PHE A 106 22.66 -4.17 -10.66
CA PHE A 106 21.95 -5.44 -10.83
C PHE A 106 21.77 -5.74 -12.31
N LYS A 107 21.92 -7.01 -12.68
CA LYS A 107 21.59 -7.50 -14.01
C LYS A 107 20.08 -7.64 -14.18
N GLN A 108 19.62 -7.65 -15.43
CA GLN A 108 18.18 -7.75 -15.73
C GLN A 108 17.50 -8.94 -15.03
N TYR A 109 18.11 -10.13 -15.09
CA TYR A 109 17.53 -11.32 -14.46
C TYR A 109 17.45 -11.22 -12.93
N GLU A 110 18.35 -10.45 -12.28
CA GLU A 110 18.34 -10.22 -10.82
C GLU A 110 17.20 -9.28 -10.43
N LEU A 111 16.91 -8.28 -11.28
CA LEU A 111 15.76 -7.40 -11.11
C LEU A 111 14.44 -8.18 -11.26
N GLU A 112 14.33 -9.00 -12.30
CA GLU A 112 13.15 -9.84 -12.56
C GLU A 112 12.91 -10.83 -11.40
N GLN A 113 13.96 -11.49 -10.93
CA GLN A 113 13.89 -12.41 -9.80
C GLN A 113 13.48 -11.69 -8.52
N ALA A 114 14.06 -10.52 -8.23
CA ALA A 114 13.71 -9.74 -7.04
C ALA A 114 12.24 -9.32 -7.05
N VAL A 115 11.72 -8.86 -8.17
CA VAL A 115 10.29 -8.53 -8.32
C VAL A 115 9.41 -9.78 -8.13
N SER A 116 9.82 -10.92 -8.68
CA SER A 116 9.11 -12.20 -8.50
C SER A 116 9.10 -12.65 -7.04
N ASP A 117 10.16 -12.34 -6.29
CA ASP A 117 10.29 -12.62 -4.85
C ASP A 117 9.57 -11.58 -3.96
N GLY A 118 8.86 -10.62 -4.54
CA GLY A 118 8.14 -9.56 -3.83
C GLY A 118 9.06 -8.52 -3.19
N MET A 119 10.25 -8.29 -3.78
CA MET A 119 11.20 -7.30 -3.28
C MET A 119 11.03 -5.97 -4.02
N PHE A 120 10.94 -4.90 -3.25
CA PHE A 120 10.95 -3.54 -3.79
C PHE A 120 12.35 -3.18 -4.28
N MET A 121 12.46 -2.64 -5.51
CA MET A 121 13.74 -2.39 -6.16
C MET A 121 13.85 -0.97 -6.68
N PHE A 122 15.07 -0.43 -6.57
CA PHE A 122 15.53 0.72 -7.34
C PHE A 122 16.43 0.25 -8.49
N HIS A 123 16.35 0.94 -9.63
CA HIS A 123 17.20 0.70 -10.77
C HIS A 123 17.71 2.01 -11.36
N ASN A 124 18.73 1.95 -12.20
CA ASN A 124 19.23 3.11 -12.93
C ASN A 124 18.57 3.17 -14.31
N VAL A 125 18.03 4.32 -14.67
CA VAL A 125 17.47 4.59 -16.01
C VAL A 125 18.29 5.69 -16.65
N SER A 126 19.08 5.33 -17.67
CA SER A 126 19.72 6.32 -18.52
C SER A 126 18.68 6.86 -19.50
N ASP A 127 18.32 8.13 -19.36
CA ASP A 127 17.41 8.80 -20.27
C ASP A 127 18.20 9.74 -21.19
N SER A 128 18.33 9.35 -22.46
CA SER A 128 18.96 10.18 -23.48
C SER A 128 18.19 11.47 -23.78
N VAL A 129 16.92 11.55 -23.38
CA VAL A 129 16.07 12.73 -23.58
C VAL A 129 16.34 13.79 -22.51
N SER A 130 16.59 13.40 -21.27
CA SER A 130 16.92 14.34 -20.17
C SER A 130 18.35 14.85 -20.22
N GLY A 131 19.20 14.27 -21.07
CA GLY A 131 20.63 14.63 -21.16
C GLY A 131 21.48 14.16 -19.99
N ASN A 132 20.91 13.40 -19.06
CA ASN A 132 21.63 12.83 -17.92
C ASN A 132 22.32 11.53 -18.34
N VAL A 133 23.61 11.62 -18.67
CA VAL A 133 24.42 10.48 -19.14
C VAL A 133 24.61 9.41 -18.07
N LEU A 134 24.54 9.79 -16.79
CA LEU A 134 24.68 8.87 -15.66
C LEU A 134 23.36 8.15 -15.32
N GLY A 135 22.24 8.64 -15.84
CA GLY A 135 20.90 8.14 -15.54
C GLY A 135 20.39 8.58 -14.16
N ASP A 136 19.10 8.37 -13.95
CA ASP A 136 18.44 8.61 -12.67
C ASP A 136 18.23 7.29 -11.96
N THR A 137 18.40 7.28 -10.64
CA THR A 137 17.94 6.18 -9.80
C THR A 137 16.43 6.32 -9.61
N ARG A 138 15.68 5.29 -10.03
CA ARG A 138 14.21 5.29 -9.99
C ARG A 138 13.67 4.02 -9.36
N VAL A 139 12.46 4.11 -8.83
CA VAL A 139 11.70 2.94 -8.38
C VAL A 139 11.35 2.08 -9.60
N LEU A 140 11.65 0.78 -9.55
CA LEU A 140 11.36 -0.15 -10.64
C LEU A 140 9.86 -0.43 -10.73
N THR A 141 9.25 -0.85 -9.63
CA THR A 141 7.81 -1.08 -9.51
C THR A 141 7.38 -0.99 -8.04
N ASP A 142 6.20 -0.44 -7.80
CA ASP A 142 5.64 -0.16 -6.46
C ASP A 142 4.89 -1.39 -5.93
N ILE A 143 5.65 -2.36 -5.39
CA ILE A 143 5.14 -3.64 -4.92
C ILE A 143 5.46 -3.91 -3.45
N ASN A 144 4.67 -4.79 -2.84
CA ASN A 144 4.89 -5.33 -1.51
C ASN A 144 5.41 -6.78 -1.56
N THR A 145 5.57 -7.40 -0.39
CA THR A 145 6.15 -8.76 -0.28
C THR A 145 5.16 -9.89 -0.56
N PHE A 146 3.92 -9.61 -0.94
CA PHE A 146 2.92 -10.64 -1.25
C PHE A 146 3.23 -11.29 -2.60
N THR A 147 3.35 -12.62 -2.63
CA THR A 147 3.72 -13.41 -3.83
C THR A 147 2.83 -14.63 -4.05
N GLU A 148 2.17 -15.14 -3.01
CA GLU A 148 1.32 -16.35 -3.10
C GLU A 148 -0.11 -15.98 -3.47
N VAL A 149 -0.35 -15.79 -4.77
CA VAL A 149 -1.67 -15.44 -5.31
C VAL A 149 -2.68 -16.55 -5.08
N THR A 150 -3.86 -16.20 -4.55
CA THR A 150 -4.99 -17.11 -4.30
C THR A 150 -6.25 -16.58 -4.98
N LYS A 151 -7.37 -17.35 -4.91
CA LYS A 151 -8.67 -16.86 -5.41
C LYS A 151 -9.20 -15.65 -4.60
N ALA A 152 -8.91 -15.60 -3.31
CA ALA A 152 -9.35 -14.52 -2.43
C ALA A 152 -8.45 -13.28 -2.53
N MET A 153 -7.16 -13.49 -2.84
CA MET A 153 -6.16 -12.43 -2.99
C MET A 153 -5.47 -12.62 -4.34
N ASN A 154 -5.96 -11.92 -5.35
CA ASN A 154 -5.42 -11.98 -6.70
C ASN A 154 -4.08 -11.19 -6.80
N LYS A 155 -3.54 -11.11 -8.03
CA LYS A 155 -2.27 -10.43 -8.28
C LYS A 155 -2.29 -8.94 -7.92
N ASP A 156 -3.45 -8.28 -7.93
CA ASP A 156 -3.55 -6.86 -7.62
C ASP A 156 -3.10 -6.53 -6.20
N PHE A 157 -3.24 -7.49 -5.27
CA PHE A 157 -2.73 -7.36 -3.89
C PHE A 157 -1.20 -7.26 -3.79
N THR A 158 -0.45 -7.50 -4.87
CA THR A 158 1.00 -7.24 -4.92
C THR A 158 1.33 -5.75 -5.03
N LEU A 159 0.39 -4.91 -5.47
CA LEU A 159 0.60 -3.48 -5.71
C LEU A 159 0.31 -2.64 -4.46
N ASN A 160 1.27 -1.83 -4.05
CA ASN A 160 1.09 -0.93 -2.89
C ASN A 160 -0.03 0.07 -3.10
N GLN A 161 -0.24 0.57 -4.32
CA GLN A 161 -1.37 1.44 -4.65
C GLN A 161 -2.72 0.78 -4.32
N VAL A 162 -2.91 -0.49 -4.67
CA VAL A 162 -4.15 -1.22 -4.37
C VAL A 162 -4.34 -1.37 -2.87
N ILE A 163 -3.28 -1.74 -2.14
CA ILE A 163 -3.33 -1.85 -0.68
C ILE A 163 -3.67 -0.50 -0.04
N ARG A 164 -3.09 0.59 -0.54
CA ARG A 164 -3.36 1.96 -0.07
C ARG A 164 -4.84 2.33 -0.26
N VAL A 165 -5.45 1.99 -1.39
CA VAL A 165 -6.89 2.22 -1.63
C VAL A 165 -7.73 1.43 -0.63
N LEU A 166 -7.46 0.14 -0.45
CA LEU A 166 -8.22 -0.72 0.47
C LEU A 166 -8.06 -0.28 1.92
N ASP A 167 -6.86 0.09 2.34
CA ASP A 167 -6.57 0.57 3.69
C ASP A 167 -7.28 1.90 3.97
N ASN A 168 -7.23 2.85 3.03
CA ASN A 168 -7.95 4.12 3.17
C ASN A 168 -9.46 3.91 3.21
N ALA A 169 -10.02 3.05 2.37
CA ALA A 169 -11.45 2.72 2.39
C ALA A 169 -11.88 2.20 3.78
N ALA A 170 -11.13 1.26 4.34
CA ALA A 170 -11.41 0.73 5.68
C ALA A 170 -11.33 1.82 6.78
N ILE A 171 -10.32 2.69 6.71
CA ILE A 171 -10.11 3.79 7.66
C ILE A 171 -11.22 4.83 7.55
N ASP A 172 -11.60 5.22 6.33
CA ASP A 172 -12.59 6.27 6.11
C ASP A 172 -14.00 5.82 6.49
N ILE A 173 -14.35 4.56 6.24
CA ILE A 173 -15.60 3.96 6.75
C ILE A 173 -15.59 3.94 8.28
N ALA A 174 -14.50 3.52 8.91
CA ALA A 174 -14.39 3.52 10.36
C ALA A 174 -14.51 4.93 10.95
N ARG A 175 -13.88 5.93 10.32
CA ARG A 175 -14.00 7.34 10.70
C ARG A 175 -15.42 7.87 10.54
N LEU A 176 -16.06 7.58 9.41
CA LEU A 176 -17.45 7.94 9.13
C LEU A 176 -18.36 7.38 10.22
N PHE A 177 -18.25 6.08 10.48
CA PHE A 177 -19.05 5.40 11.50
C PHE A 177 -18.82 5.99 12.90
N ASN A 178 -17.57 6.14 13.32
CA ASN A 178 -17.21 6.64 14.66
C ASN A 178 -17.66 8.09 14.89
N ARG A 179 -17.57 8.95 13.87
CA ARG A 179 -17.89 10.37 14.01
C ARG A 179 -19.38 10.65 14.00
N ILE A 180 -20.15 9.93 13.19
CA ILE A 180 -21.54 10.24 12.90
C ILE A 180 -22.49 9.26 13.58
N TYR A 181 -22.21 7.95 13.52
CA TYR A 181 -23.17 6.89 13.87
C TYR A 181 -22.97 6.30 15.26
N LEU A 182 -21.72 6.06 15.67
CA LEU A 182 -21.40 5.35 16.90
C LEU A 182 -22.02 6.02 18.14
N GLY A 183 -22.99 5.35 18.76
CA GLY A 183 -23.69 5.82 19.95
C GLY A 183 -24.62 7.02 19.73
N LYS A 184 -24.89 7.43 18.49
CA LYS A 184 -25.68 8.62 18.14
C LYS A 184 -26.90 8.32 17.29
N VAL A 185 -26.78 7.41 16.32
CA VAL A 185 -27.85 7.04 15.39
C VAL A 185 -28.40 5.67 15.78
N GLN A 186 -29.73 5.53 15.73
CA GLN A 186 -30.40 4.27 16.03
C GLN A 186 -30.10 3.23 14.93
N ASN A 187 -29.93 1.97 15.32
CA ASN A 187 -29.77 0.86 14.39
C ASN A 187 -31.14 0.36 13.91
N ASP A 188 -31.89 1.21 13.25
CA ASP A 188 -33.13 0.91 12.57
C ASP A 188 -32.98 1.04 11.04
N ALA A 189 -34.05 0.87 10.29
CA ALA A 189 -34.02 0.93 8.84
C ALA A 189 -33.52 2.30 8.33
N ASP A 190 -34.00 3.39 8.93
CA ASP A 190 -33.66 4.76 8.50
C ASP A 190 -32.20 5.11 8.86
N GLY A 191 -31.73 4.68 10.03
CA GLY A 191 -30.33 4.86 10.44
C GLY A 191 -29.36 4.12 9.50
N ARG A 192 -29.70 2.89 9.10
CA ARG A 192 -28.88 2.11 8.14
C ARG A 192 -28.93 2.68 6.73
N ILE A 193 -30.09 3.22 6.27
CA ILE A 193 -30.18 3.94 5.00
C ILE A 193 -29.32 5.22 5.01
N SER A 194 -29.29 5.93 6.13
CA SER A 194 -28.41 7.10 6.26
C SER A 194 -26.94 6.73 6.14
N LEU A 195 -26.51 5.66 6.81
CA LEU A 195 -25.13 5.12 6.71
C LEU A 195 -24.81 4.70 5.28
N TRP A 196 -25.74 4.05 4.60
CA TRP A 196 -25.60 3.65 3.21
C TRP A 196 -25.38 4.85 2.27
N LYS A 197 -26.19 5.92 2.41
CA LYS A 197 -26.03 7.15 1.60
C LYS A 197 -24.69 7.83 1.81
N ASP A 198 -24.21 7.90 3.06
CA ASP A 198 -22.89 8.46 3.35
C ASP A 198 -21.77 7.59 2.77
N GLY A 199 -21.95 6.27 2.73
CA GLY A 199 -21.03 5.33 2.08
C GLY A 199 -21.01 5.50 0.57
N ILE A 200 -22.17 5.68 -0.09
CA ILE A 200 -22.23 5.99 -1.54
C ILE A 200 -21.42 7.26 -1.80
N ALA A 201 -21.70 8.35 -1.09
CA ALA A 201 -20.98 9.60 -1.28
C ALA A 201 -19.45 9.46 -1.10
N LEU A 202 -19.02 8.61 -0.16
CA LEU A 202 -17.61 8.30 0.05
C LEU A 202 -17.00 7.61 -1.18
N PHE A 203 -17.64 6.58 -1.73
CA PHE A 203 -17.08 5.82 -2.86
C PHE A 203 -17.28 6.52 -4.21
N GLU A 204 -18.28 7.37 -4.39
CA GLU A 204 -18.36 8.31 -5.51
C GLU A 204 -17.15 9.24 -5.52
N GLU A 205 -16.70 9.74 -4.35
CA GLU A 205 -15.49 10.55 -4.25
C GLU A 205 -14.23 9.74 -4.61
N TYR A 206 -14.13 8.48 -4.16
CA TYR A 206 -13.04 7.59 -4.56
C TYR A 206 -13.00 7.36 -6.07
N GLN A 207 -14.16 7.21 -6.71
CA GLN A 207 -14.27 7.11 -8.17
C GLN A 207 -13.93 8.43 -8.86
N ARG A 208 -14.39 9.55 -8.33
CA ARG A 208 -14.08 10.89 -8.86
C ARG A 208 -12.58 11.17 -8.90
N VAL A 209 -11.84 10.78 -7.85
CA VAL A 209 -10.39 10.90 -7.82
C VAL A 209 -9.66 9.74 -8.52
N ARG A 210 -10.40 8.82 -9.15
CA ARG A 210 -9.86 7.64 -9.85
C ARG A 210 -9.07 6.66 -8.97
N ALA A 211 -9.40 6.57 -7.71
CA ALA A 211 -8.86 5.54 -6.82
C ALA A 211 -9.52 4.18 -7.04
N ILE A 212 -10.81 4.20 -7.39
CA ILE A 212 -11.60 3.04 -7.82
C ILE A 212 -12.25 3.30 -9.17
N GLN A 213 -12.77 2.25 -9.82
CA GLN A 213 -13.48 2.33 -11.09
C GLN A 213 -14.77 1.50 -11.05
N ASN A 214 -15.68 1.82 -12.01
CA ASN A 214 -16.95 1.09 -12.25
C ASN A 214 -17.87 1.01 -11.02
N PHE A 215 -17.74 1.92 -10.07
CA PHE A 215 -18.61 1.97 -8.90
C PHE A 215 -19.99 2.50 -9.30
N VAL A 216 -21.01 1.77 -8.90
CA VAL A 216 -22.43 2.20 -8.97
C VAL A 216 -23.09 1.92 -7.61
N ASP A 217 -24.19 2.64 -7.32
CA ASP A 217 -24.87 2.55 -6.01
C ASP A 217 -25.27 1.13 -5.63
N ASP A 218 -25.61 0.29 -6.62
CA ASP A 218 -25.99 -1.11 -6.43
C ASP A 218 -24.83 -2.00 -5.95
N ASP A 219 -23.57 -1.59 -6.13
CA ASP A 219 -22.39 -2.30 -5.62
C ASP A 219 -22.29 -2.19 -4.09
N LEU A 220 -22.96 -1.21 -3.51
CA LEU A 220 -22.99 -0.95 -2.08
C LEU A 220 -24.36 -1.28 -1.52
N PRO A 221 -24.63 -2.51 -1.05
CA PRO A 221 -25.91 -2.87 -0.50
C PRO A 221 -26.19 -2.12 0.80
N VAL A 222 -27.47 -1.88 1.10
CA VAL A 222 -27.85 -1.28 2.37
C VAL A 222 -27.40 -2.16 3.54
N PRO A 223 -26.74 -1.61 4.57
CA PRO A 223 -26.29 -2.37 5.71
C PRO A 223 -27.46 -3.08 6.43
N THR A 224 -27.18 -4.25 6.97
CA THR A 224 -28.15 -5.04 7.72
C THR A 224 -27.85 -5.03 9.21
N GLN A 225 -28.86 -5.33 10.04
CA GLN A 225 -28.63 -5.53 11.46
C GLN A 225 -27.94 -6.87 11.69
N GLY A 226 -26.92 -6.88 12.56
CA GLY A 226 -26.29 -8.10 13.02
C GLY A 226 -27.12 -8.86 14.07
N GLU A 227 -26.52 -9.88 14.67
CA GLU A 227 -27.16 -10.69 15.73
C GLU A 227 -27.51 -9.81 16.93
N GLU A 228 -26.64 -8.92 17.34
CA GLU A 228 -26.91 -7.95 18.40
C GLU A 228 -27.64 -6.72 17.85
N LYS A 229 -28.54 -6.14 18.63
CA LYS A 229 -29.26 -4.92 18.23
C LYS A 229 -28.37 -3.73 17.94
N THR A 230 -27.17 -3.72 18.51
CA THR A 230 -26.17 -2.65 18.33
C THR A 230 -25.23 -2.89 17.15
N ALA A 231 -25.25 -4.10 16.59
CA ALA A 231 -24.34 -4.50 15.49
C ALA A 231 -24.93 -4.16 14.13
N VAL A 232 -24.09 -3.62 13.25
CA VAL A 232 -24.38 -3.37 11.83
C VAL A 232 -23.43 -4.22 10.99
N LEU A 233 -23.97 -4.97 10.04
CA LEU A 233 -23.21 -5.77 9.08
C LEU A 233 -23.25 -5.08 7.71
N TRP A 234 -22.08 -4.92 7.11
CA TRP A 234 -21.93 -4.31 5.81
C TRP A 234 -20.84 -5.02 4.99
N THR A 235 -21.23 -5.65 3.90
CA THR A 235 -20.34 -6.35 2.98
C THR A 235 -20.57 -5.80 1.57
N PHE A 236 -19.49 -5.40 0.89
CA PHE A 236 -19.54 -4.83 -0.45
C PHE A 236 -18.22 -5.06 -1.17
N GLU A 237 -18.22 -4.79 -2.48
CA GLU A 237 -17.06 -4.92 -3.35
C GLU A 237 -16.67 -3.57 -3.94
N ILE A 238 -15.38 -3.32 -4.07
CA ILE A 238 -14.84 -2.16 -4.78
C ILE A 238 -13.73 -2.62 -5.74
N GLN A 239 -13.54 -1.89 -6.84
CA GLN A 239 -12.50 -2.15 -7.83
C GLN A 239 -11.42 -1.06 -7.77
N PRO A 240 -10.32 -1.24 -7.01
CA PRO A 240 -9.20 -0.32 -7.04
C PRO A 240 -8.63 -0.18 -8.46
N THR A 241 -8.21 1.04 -8.83
CA THR A 241 -7.46 1.26 -10.05
C THR A 241 -5.96 1.11 -9.79
N ALA A 242 -5.20 0.86 -10.84
CA ALA A 242 -3.75 0.89 -10.81
C ALA A 242 -3.20 1.80 -11.90
N CYS A 243 -2.06 2.44 -11.64
CA CYS A 243 -1.34 3.22 -12.63
C CYS A 243 -0.81 2.32 -13.75
N MET A 244 -0.69 2.86 -14.98
CA MET A 244 -0.11 2.12 -16.10
C MET A 244 1.38 1.91 -15.87
N GLU A 245 1.82 0.66 -15.84
CA GLU A 245 3.24 0.29 -15.66
C GLU A 245 3.83 -0.40 -16.89
N LYS A 246 2.99 -0.95 -17.79
CA LYS A 246 3.44 -1.74 -18.94
C LYS A 246 2.68 -1.33 -20.19
N LEU A 247 3.44 -1.01 -21.26
CA LEU A 247 2.91 -0.76 -22.58
C LEU A 247 3.36 -1.86 -23.54
N TYR A 248 2.41 -2.58 -24.11
CA TYR A 248 2.66 -3.51 -25.23
C TYR A 248 2.13 -2.84 -26.49
N CYS A 249 3.03 -2.41 -27.37
CA CYS A 249 2.68 -1.71 -28.60
C CYS A 249 3.15 -2.50 -29.82
N THR A 250 2.25 -2.74 -30.78
CA THR A 250 2.59 -3.33 -32.08
C THR A 250 2.34 -2.30 -33.17
N VAL A 251 3.35 -1.99 -33.94
CA VAL A 251 3.24 -1.10 -35.12
C VAL A 251 3.20 -1.98 -36.37
N VAL A 252 2.13 -1.84 -37.14
CA VAL A 252 1.98 -2.51 -38.43
C VAL A 252 2.22 -1.49 -39.53
N VAL A 253 3.16 -1.78 -40.43
CA VAL A 253 3.41 -0.97 -41.63
C VAL A 253 2.41 -1.39 -42.69
N ALA A 254 1.62 -0.45 -43.18
CA ALA A 254 0.65 -0.64 -44.27
C ALA A 254 1.30 -0.50 -45.64
#